data_fe4940cb6a9507f3484a317cee866186
#
_entry.id   fe4940cb6a9507f3484a317cee866186
#
_cell.length_a   1.000
_cell.length_b   1.000
_cell.length_c   1.000
_cell.angle_alpha   90.00
_cell.angle_beta   90.00
_cell.angle_gamma   90.00
#
_symmetry.space_group_name_H-M   'P 1'
#
loop_
_entity.id
_entity.type
_entity.pdbx_description
1 polymer ?
#
loop_
_entity_poly.entity_id
_entity_poly.type
_entity_poly.pdbx_seq_one_letter_code
_entity_poly.pdbx_strand_id
1 'polypeptide(L)'
;IGDIKKKKNNKDINEFESIKEFYKKYVVIGFFVVGILGTLFHFVYDWSGQMWFVGLFVPVNESTWEHMKLLFVPMLIYIMLGNLYIKRQEFMQSKKYKEKNRSNNIKINRDIYGYNAEIVNDRQDKNNELHQIGYTGLFGNIFGTWSIPFLFYGYKGILGFEIAWVDISTFFVAVLIAFA
;
A
#
# COMPACT_ATOMS: atom_id res chain seq x y z
N ILE A 1 4.80 14.69 38.17
CA ILE A 1 4.23 13.44 37.63
C ILE A 1 3.09 13.76 36.61
N GLY A 2 2.27 14.82 36.86
CA GLY A 2 1.18 15.24 35.92
C GLY A 2 1.69 15.73 34.55
N ASP A 3 2.75 16.52 34.51
CA ASP A 3 3.28 17.13 33.29
C ASP A 3 3.95 16.11 32.34
N ILE A 4 4.58 15.09 32.91
CA ILE A 4 5.21 14.02 32.14
C ILE A 4 4.13 13.16 31.43
N LYS A 5 3.04 12.87 32.16
CA LYS A 5 1.89 12.13 31.60
C LYS A 5 1.17 12.89 30.49
N LYS A 6 1.01 14.21 30.64
CA LYS A 6 0.39 15.09 29.65
C LYS A 6 1.26 15.24 28.39
N LYS A 7 2.58 15.31 28.55
CA LYS A 7 3.54 15.41 27.43
C LYS A 7 3.62 14.11 26.63
N LYS A 8 3.52 12.95 27.29
CA LYS A 8 3.45 11.64 26.64
C LYS A 8 2.15 11.50 25.84
N ASN A 9 1.01 11.82 26.43
CA ASN A 9 -0.29 11.73 25.76
C ASN A 9 -0.38 12.63 24.50
N ASN A 10 0.20 13.84 24.55
CA ASN A 10 0.25 14.73 23.38
C ASN A 10 1.19 14.21 22.28
N LYS A 11 2.28 13.52 22.63
CA LYS A 11 3.18 12.89 21.66
C LYS A 11 2.47 11.74 20.92
N ASP A 12 1.78 10.89 21.66
CA ASP A 12 1.04 9.74 21.12
C ASP A 12 -0.09 10.19 20.19
N ILE A 13 -0.81 11.27 20.54
CA ILE A 13 -1.86 11.85 19.69
C ILE A 13 -1.27 12.41 18.38
N ASN A 14 -0.18 13.16 18.45
CA ASN A 14 0.46 13.74 17.27
C ASN A 14 1.03 12.65 16.34
N GLU A 15 1.55 11.56 16.90
CA GLU A 15 2.05 10.42 16.13
C GLU A 15 0.91 9.68 15.42
N PHE A 16 -0.20 9.43 16.12
CA PHE A 16 -1.41 8.82 15.52
C PHE A 16 -1.98 9.66 14.36
N GLU A 17 -2.08 10.98 14.52
CA GLU A 17 -2.53 11.86 13.43
C GLU A 17 -1.57 11.87 12.24
N SER A 18 -0.27 11.80 12.48
CA SER A 18 0.75 11.69 11.42
C SER A 18 0.61 10.41 10.60
N ILE A 19 0.37 9.27 11.26
CA ILE A 19 0.17 7.96 10.62
C ILE A 19 -1.11 7.98 9.78
N LYS A 20 -2.19 8.52 10.31
CA LYS A 20 -3.47 8.65 9.64
C LYS A 20 -3.38 9.52 8.38
N GLU A 21 -2.64 10.63 8.44
CA GLU A 21 -2.34 11.47 7.28
C GLU A 21 -1.52 10.75 6.22
N PHE A 22 -0.50 9.99 6.65
CA PHE A 22 0.31 9.18 5.75
C PHE A 22 -0.55 8.12 5.04
N TYR A 23 -1.40 7.41 5.79
CA TYR A 23 -2.30 6.41 5.23
C TYR A 23 -3.28 6.99 4.22
N LYS A 24 -3.90 8.14 4.51
CA LYS A 24 -4.76 8.84 3.55
C LYS A 24 -4.04 9.17 2.25
N LYS A 25 -2.83 9.72 2.33
CA LYS A 25 -2.01 10.03 1.16
C LYS A 25 -1.66 8.78 0.37
N TYR A 26 -1.28 7.70 1.06
CA TYR A 26 -0.97 6.42 0.46
C TYR A 26 -2.17 5.85 -0.32
N VAL A 27 -3.37 5.85 0.26
CA VAL A 27 -4.60 5.40 -0.40
C VAL A 27 -4.93 6.23 -1.63
N VAL A 28 -4.91 7.56 -1.51
CA VAL A 28 -5.23 8.46 -2.63
C VAL A 28 -4.23 8.31 -3.79
N ILE A 29 -2.93 8.31 -3.48
CA ILE A 29 -1.89 8.11 -4.51
C ILE A 29 -2.03 6.72 -5.13
N GLY A 30 -2.27 5.70 -4.31
CA GLY A 30 -2.46 4.32 -4.77
C GLY A 30 -3.63 4.17 -5.73
N PHE A 31 -4.76 4.79 -5.44
CA PHE A 31 -5.92 4.79 -6.33
C PHE A 31 -5.56 5.31 -7.74
N PHE A 32 -4.90 6.46 -7.82
CA PHE A 32 -4.51 7.00 -9.12
C PHE A 32 -3.41 6.17 -9.81
N VAL A 33 -2.41 5.72 -9.07
CA VAL A 33 -1.31 4.91 -9.63
C VAL A 33 -1.83 3.58 -10.16
N VAL A 34 -2.63 2.86 -9.39
CA VAL A 34 -3.20 1.55 -9.78
C VAL A 34 -4.20 1.73 -10.93
N GLY A 35 -5.04 2.77 -10.91
CA GLY A 35 -5.96 3.07 -11.99
C GLY A 35 -5.25 3.36 -13.31
N ILE A 36 -4.22 4.21 -13.29
CA ILE A 36 -3.45 4.53 -14.50
C ILE A 36 -2.66 3.31 -15.00
N LEU A 37 -1.96 2.60 -14.11
CA LEU A 37 -1.19 1.40 -14.50
C LEU A 37 -2.11 0.29 -15.02
N GLY A 38 -3.28 0.07 -14.38
CA GLY A 38 -4.24 -0.90 -14.86
C GLY A 38 -4.74 -0.57 -16.25
N THR A 39 -5.08 0.68 -16.51
CA THR A 39 -5.49 1.13 -17.86
C THR A 39 -4.37 0.95 -18.88
N LEU A 40 -3.12 1.27 -18.54
CA LEU A 40 -1.97 1.07 -19.43
C LEU A 40 -1.72 -0.43 -19.70
N PHE A 41 -1.86 -1.28 -18.70
CA PHE A 41 -1.65 -2.72 -18.81
C PHE A 41 -2.60 -3.39 -19.81
N HIS A 42 -3.74 -2.78 -20.09
CA HIS A 42 -4.66 -3.24 -21.13
C HIS A 42 -4.01 -3.27 -22.53
N PHE A 43 -3.06 -2.37 -22.79
CA PHE A 43 -2.39 -2.25 -24.10
C PHE A 43 -1.00 -2.91 -24.14
N VAL A 44 -0.43 -3.27 -22.99
CA VAL A 44 0.97 -3.74 -22.90
C VAL A 44 1.17 -5.06 -23.64
N TYR A 45 0.18 -5.95 -23.69
CA TYR A 45 0.28 -7.21 -24.43
C TYR A 45 0.51 -6.97 -25.93
N ASP A 46 -0.26 -6.10 -26.54
CA ASP A 46 -0.11 -5.75 -27.95
C ASP A 46 1.19 -5.00 -28.22
N TRP A 47 1.58 -4.06 -27.34
CA TRP A 47 2.85 -3.33 -27.45
C TRP A 47 4.07 -4.24 -27.33
N SER A 48 3.97 -5.34 -26.60
CA SER A 48 5.07 -6.30 -26.44
C SER A 48 5.23 -7.24 -27.64
N GLY A 49 4.39 -7.13 -28.68
CA GLY A 49 4.35 -8.08 -29.79
C GLY A 49 3.77 -9.43 -29.40
N GLN A 50 2.82 -9.42 -28.47
CA GLN A 50 2.08 -10.60 -28.00
C GLN A 50 2.97 -11.68 -27.37
N MET A 51 4.01 -11.25 -26.65
CA MET A 51 4.91 -12.17 -25.94
C MET A 51 4.16 -12.97 -24.87
N TRP A 52 4.24 -14.30 -24.93
CA TRP A 52 3.56 -15.20 -23.99
C TRP A 52 3.89 -14.91 -22.51
N PHE A 53 5.14 -14.52 -22.22
CA PHE A 53 5.60 -14.19 -20.87
C PHE A 53 4.90 -12.93 -20.33
N VAL A 54 4.67 -11.92 -21.16
CA VAL A 54 3.96 -10.70 -20.80
C VAL A 54 2.50 -11.00 -20.49
N GLY A 55 1.87 -11.91 -21.25
CA GLY A 55 0.50 -12.38 -21.05
C GLY A 55 0.23 -13.05 -19.68
N LEU A 56 1.28 -13.44 -18.94
CA LEU A 56 1.11 -13.92 -17.55
C LEU A 56 0.68 -12.78 -16.60
N PHE A 57 1.10 -11.55 -16.87
CA PHE A 57 0.93 -10.40 -15.98
C PHE A 57 -0.12 -9.39 -16.48
N VAL A 58 -0.40 -9.38 -17.75
CA VAL A 58 -1.36 -8.46 -18.38
C VAL A 58 -2.43 -9.25 -19.14
N PRO A 59 -3.61 -8.65 -19.41
CA PRO A 59 -4.67 -9.32 -20.18
C PRO A 59 -4.21 -9.63 -21.60
N VAL A 60 -4.55 -10.82 -22.08
CA VAL A 60 -4.32 -11.26 -23.48
C VAL A 60 -5.58 -11.17 -24.35
N ASN A 61 -6.75 -11.02 -23.72
CA ASN A 61 -8.05 -10.92 -24.39
C ASN A 61 -9.05 -10.14 -23.52
N GLU A 62 -10.22 -9.85 -24.06
CA GLU A 62 -11.30 -9.09 -23.42
C GLU A 62 -12.12 -9.92 -22.41
N SER A 63 -11.61 -11.05 -21.94
CA SER A 63 -12.30 -11.86 -20.93
C SER A 63 -12.30 -11.17 -19.56
N THR A 64 -13.40 -11.23 -18.83
CA THR A 64 -13.52 -10.70 -17.46
C THR A 64 -12.44 -11.26 -16.52
N TRP A 65 -12.06 -12.53 -16.71
CA TRP A 65 -10.99 -13.17 -15.93
C TRP A 65 -9.62 -12.56 -16.21
N GLU A 66 -9.36 -12.19 -17.46
CA GLU A 66 -8.12 -11.52 -17.84
C GLU A 66 -8.09 -10.08 -17.30
N HIS A 67 -9.23 -9.39 -17.25
CA HIS A 67 -9.34 -8.05 -16.67
C HIS A 67 -9.04 -8.01 -15.17
N MET A 68 -9.17 -9.12 -14.45
CA MET A 68 -8.73 -9.19 -13.04
C MET A 68 -7.24 -8.86 -12.89
N LYS A 69 -6.40 -9.17 -13.89
CA LYS A 69 -4.97 -8.85 -13.89
C LYS A 69 -4.71 -7.35 -13.89
N LEU A 70 -5.62 -6.55 -14.49
CA LEU A 70 -5.50 -5.09 -14.55
C LEU A 70 -5.52 -4.42 -13.17
N LEU A 71 -6.17 -5.03 -12.20
CA LEU A 71 -6.15 -4.57 -10.81
C LEU A 71 -5.11 -5.31 -9.98
N PHE A 72 -5.09 -6.65 -10.07
CA PHE A 72 -4.28 -7.50 -9.22
C PHE A 72 -2.78 -7.20 -9.32
N VAL A 73 -2.25 -7.14 -10.54
CA VAL A 73 -0.80 -6.97 -10.76
C VAL A 73 -0.32 -5.55 -10.41
N PRO A 74 -0.95 -4.46 -10.87
CA PRO A 74 -0.57 -3.11 -10.47
C PRO A 74 -0.68 -2.88 -8.94
N MET A 75 -1.72 -3.42 -8.31
CA MET A 75 -1.90 -3.32 -6.86
C MET A 75 -0.80 -4.05 -6.10
N LEU A 76 -0.40 -5.26 -6.54
CA LEU A 76 0.74 -5.97 -5.96
C LEU A 76 2.04 -5.17 -6.07
N ILE A 77 2.31 -4.60 -7.25
CA ILE A 77 3.49 -3.77 -7.48
C ILE A 77 3.45 -2.57 -6.53
N TYR A 78 2.32 -1.90 -6.40
CA TYR A 78 2.14 -0.76 -5.51
C TYR A 78 2.41 -1.10 -4.05
N ILE A 79 1.86 -2.21 -3.55
CA ILE A 79 2.09 -2.70 -2.19
C ILE A 79 3.56 -3.03 -1.95
N MET A 80 4.21 -3.72 -2.90
CA MET A 80 5.62 -4.07 -2.81
C MET A 80 6.52 -2.82 -2.77
N LEU A 81 6.26 -1.85 -3.64
CA LEU A 81 7.01 -0.59 -3.67
C LEU A 81 6.80 0.22 -2.39
N GLY A 82 5.56 0.26 -1.86
CA GLY A 82 5.25 0.87 -0.59
C GLY A 82 6.06 0.26 0.56
N ASN A 83 6.07 -1.05 0.67
CA ASN A 83 6.84 -1.77 1.69
C ASN A 83 8.36 -1.53 1.56
N LEU A 84 8.89 -1.51 0.33
CA LEU A 84 10.31 -1.22 0.08
C LEU A 84 10.66 0.23 0.47
N TYR A 85 9.79 1.19 0.14
CA TYR A 85 9.97 2.59 0.50
C TYR A 85 10.06 2.77 2.02
N ILE A 86 9.17 2.15 2.75
CA ILE A 86 9.12 2.23 4.22
C ILE A 86 10.38 1.59 4.83
N LYS A 87 10.75 0.38 4.42
CA LYS A 87 12.00 -0.28 4.87
C LYS A 87 13.24 0.58 4.59
N ARG A 88 13.27 1.27 3.46
CA ARG A 88 14.36 2.18 3.12
C ARG A 88 14.43 3.39 4.06
N GLN A 89 13.28 3.97 4.41
CA GLN A 89 13.21 5.08 5.37
C GLN A 89 13.71 4.67 6.75
N GLU A 90 13.32 3.50 7.25
CA GLU A 90 13.81 2.94 8.51
C GLU A 90 15.32 2.75 8.50
N PHE A 91 15.85 2.18 7.43
CA PHE A 91 17.29 1.98 7.27
C PHE A 91 18.06 3.31 7.30
N MET A 92 17.57 4.33 6.59
CA MET A 92 18.19 5.66 6.55
C MET A 92 18.14 6.37 7.90
N GLN A 93 17.03 6.27 8.64
CA GLN A 93 16.93 6.81 9.99
C GLN A 93 17.88 6.11 10.97
N SER A 94 17.96 4.77 10.91
CA SER A 94 18.86 4.00 11.74
C SER A 94 20.35 4.35 11.47
N LYS A 95 20.69 4.64 10.22
CA LYS A 95 22.05 5.07 9.84
C LYS A 95 22.39 6.46 10.41
N LYS A 96 21.50 7.43 10.24
CA LYS A 96 21.64 8.79 10.82
C LYS A 96 21.79 8.76 12.33
N TYR A 97 21.03 7.88 12.99
CA TYR A 97 21.13 7.72 14.46
C TYR A 97 22.49 7.16 14.88
N LYS A 98 23.01 6.13 14.19
CA LYS A 98 24.34 5.56 14.47
C LYS A 98 25.45 6.60 14.25
N GLU A 99 25.37 7.40 13.20
CA GLU A 99 26.35 8.47 12.92
C GLU A 99 26.32 9.55 14.00
N LYS A 100 25.12 10.00 14.40
CA LYS A 100 24.96 11.00 15.49
C LYS A 100 25.53 10.51 16.82
N ASN A 101 25.31 9.24 17.17
CA ASN A 101 25.85 8.65 18.40
C ASN A 101 27.37 8.42 18.34
N ARG A 102 27.92 8.15 17.16
CA ARG A 102 29.37 8.02 16.95
C ARG A 102 30.09 9.36 17.15
N SER A 103 29.43 10.46 16.78
CA SER A 103 29.96 11.82 16.99
C SER A 103 29.86 12.29 18.44
N ASN A 104 28.91 11.78 19.24
CA ASN A 104 28.69 12.17 20.64
C ASN A 104 29.32 11.23 21.65
N ASN A 105 30.40 10.53 21.30
CA ASN A 105 31.02 9.48 22.09
C ASN A 105 31.81 9.99 23.31
N ILE A 106 31.29 11.02 24.01
CA ILE A 106 31.83 11.53 25.28
C ILE A 106 30.66 11.80 26.24
N LYS A 107 30.53 10.96 27.27
CA LYS A 107 29.62 11.05 28.42
C LYS A 107 28.21 10.59 28.18
N ILE A 108 27.87 9.39 28.59
CA ILE A 108 26.62 9.07 29.30
C ILE A 108 26.52 7.55 29.49
N ASN A 109 26.96 7.05 30.62
CA ASN A 109 26.89 5.61 30.96
C ASN A 109 25.65 5.21 31.79
N ARG A 110 24.67 6.10 32.02
CA ARG A 110 23.50 5.80 32.86
C ARG A 110 22.14 5.98 32.14
N ASP A 111 22.05 6.89 31.17
CA ASP A 111 20.79 7.15 30.45
C ASP A 111 20.61 6.27 29.21
N ILE A 112 21.65 5.53 28.82
CA ILE A 112 21.68 4.71 27.60
C ILE A 112 20.69 3.53 27.67
N TYR A 113 20.50 2.92 28.82
CA TYR A 113 19.60 1.76 28.95
C TYR A 113 18.13 2.13 28.81
N GLY A 114 17.68 3.22 29.41
CA GLY A 114 16.31 3.71 29.29
C GLY A 114 15.99 4.21 27.87
N TYR A 115 16.93 4.96 27.29
CA TYR A 115 16.78 5.48 25.92
C TYR A 115 16.80 4.40 24.85
N ASN A 116 17.65 3.38 25.01
CA ASN A 116 17.68 2.23 24.09
C ASN A 116 16.39 1.39 24.16
N ALA A 117 15.81 1.23 25.34
CA ALA A 117 14.54 0.51 25.51
C ALA A 117 13.37 1.26 24.83
N GLU A 118 13.33 2.60 24.94
CA GLU A 118 12.30 3.42 24.27
C GLU A 118 12.42 3.36 22.74
N ILE A 119 13.65 3.37 22.19
CA ILE A 119 13.89 3.25 20.75
C ILE A 119 13.54 1.85 20.22
N VAL A 120 13.83 0.81 20.98
CA VAL A 120 13.49 -0.57 20.60
C VAL A 120 11.98 -0.75 20.56
N ASN A 121 11.26 -0.23 21.55
CA ASN A 121 9.81 -0.27 21.60
C ASN A 121 9.17 0.53 20.45
N ASP A 122 9.61 1.77 20.19
CA ASP A 122 9.14 2.61 19.06
C ASP A 122 9.37 1.92 17.71
N ARG A 123 10.49 1.21 17.56
CA ARG A 123 10.79 0.46 16.34
C ARG A 123 9.91 -0.79 16.17
N GLN A 124 9.60 -1.46 17.27
CA GLN A 124 8.75 -2.66 17.25
C GLN A 124 7.31 -2.29 16.95
N ASP A 125 6.80 -1.19 17.48
CA ASP A 125 5.47 -0.67 17.18
C ASP A 125 5.33 -0.26 15.71
N LYS A 126 6.31 0.45 15.16
CA LYS A 126 6.35 0.79 13.73
C LYS A 126 6.40 -0.43 12.81
N ASN A 127 7.17 -1.45 13.17
CA ASN A 127 7.21 -2.69 12.40
C ASN A 127 5.86 -3.40 12.41
N ASN A 128 5.16 -3.42 13.53
CA ASN A 128 3.83 -4.00 13.65
C ASN A 128 2.81 -3.26 12.77
N GLU A 129 2.83 -1.92 12.76
CA GLU A 129 1.98 -1.09 11.91
C GLU A 129 2.25 -1.31 10.42
N LEU A 130 3.52 -1.44 10.04
CA LEU A 130 3.94 -1.73 8.67
C LEU A 130 3.46 -3.09 8.18
N HIS A 131 3.56 -4.11 9.01
CA HIS A 131 2.99 -5.41 8.72
C HIS A 131 1.47 -5.32 8.54
N GLN A 132 0.77 -4.55 9.36
CA GLN A 132 -0.67 -4.32 9.21
C GLN A 132 -1.00 -3.66 7.86
N ILE A 133 -0.29 -2.61 7.45
CA ILE A 133 -0.52 -1.96 6.14
C ILE A 133 -0.30 -2.95 4.99
N GLY A 134 0.73 -3.78 5.06
CA GLY A 134 1.01 -4.81 4.06
C GLY A 134 -0.10 -5.86 3.99
N TYR A 135 -0.57 -6.38 5.10
CA TYR A 135 -1.66 -7.36 5.14
C TYR A 135 -2.98 -6.74 4.68
N THR A 136 -3.33 -5.55 5.15
CA THR A 136 -4.55 -4.85 4.73
C THR A 136 -4.54 -4.61 3.22
N GLY A 137 -3.41 -4.18 2.65
CA GLY A 137 -3.27 -4.00 1.21
C GLY A 137 -3.43 -5.30 0.41
N LEU A 138 -2.90 -6.43 0.91
CA LEU A 138 -3.07 -7.74 0.27
C LEU A 138 -4.52 -8.21 0.31
N PHE A 139 -5.20 -8.08 1.44
CA PHE A 139 -6.62 -8.39 1.54
C PHE A 139 -7.46 -7.50 0.63
N GLY A 140 -7.21 -6.19 0.63
CA GLY A 140 -7.87 -5.24 -0.28
C GLY A 140 -7.67 -5.62 -1.75
N ASN A 141 -6.45 -6.02 -2.14
CA ASN A 141 -6.17 -6.49 -3.49
C ASN A 141 -7.00 -7.74 -3.86
N ILE A 142 -7.09 -8.72 -2.98
CA ILE A 142 -7.89 -9.93 -3.22
C ILE A 142 -9.38 -9.56 -3.37
N PHE A 143 -9.94 -8.81 -2.40
CA PHE A 143 -11.35 -8.43 -2.43
C PHE A 143 -11.68 -7.53 -3.63
N GLY A 144 -10.85 -6.53 -3.94
CA GLY A 144 -11.01 -5.67 -5.09
C GLY A 144 -10.98 -6.46 -6.41
N THR A 145 -10.02 -7.37 -6.55
CA THR A 145 -9.90 -8.21 -7.75
C THR A 145 -11.12 -9.12 -7.94
N TRP A 146 -11.61 -9.76 -6.88
CA TRP A 146 -12.82 -10.59 -6.94
C TRP A 146 -14.10 -9.78 -7.15
N SER A 147 -14.12 -8.50 -6.80
CA SER A 147 -15.29 -7.66 -7.07
C SER A 147 -15.53 -7.41 -8.55
N ILE A 148 -14.49 -7.48 -9.42
CA ILE A 148 -14.62 -7.29 -10.87
C ILE A 148 -15.61 -8.28 -11.49
N PRO A 149 -15.40 -9.62 -11.42
CA PRO A 149 -16.36 -10.56 -12.00
C PRO A 149 -17.72 -10.49 -11.30
N PHE A 150 -17.76 -10.25 -9.99
CA PHE A 150 -19.02 -10.14 -9.27
C PHE A 150 -19.87 -8.96 -9.78
N LEU A 151 -19.29 -7.78 -9.95
CA LEU A 151 -19.96 -6.61 -10.47
C LEU A 151 -20.33 -6.80 -11.94
N PHE A 152 -19.40 -7.32 -12.76
CA PHE A 152 -19.61 -7.54 -14.18
C PHE A 152 -20.78 -8.50 -14.44
N TYR A 153 -20.73 -9.69 -13.87
CA TYR A 153 -21.82 -10.68 -14.06
C TYR A 153 -23.11 -10.26 -13.35
N GLY A 154 -23.01 -9.51 -12.26
CA GLY A 154 -24.17 -8.96 -11.55
C GLY A 154 -24.98 -8.02 -12.43
N TYR A 155 -24.36 -6.98 -13.00
CA TYR A 155 -25.09 -6.04 -13.86
C TYR A 155 -25.53 -6.67 -15.18
N LYS A 156 -24.67 -7.50 -15.80
CA LYS A 156 -25.00 -8.22 -17.03
C LYS A 156 -26.19 -9.18 -16.85
N GLY A 157 -26.28 -9.84 -15.69
CA GLY A 157 -27.42 -10.70 -15.34
C GLY A 157 -28.73 -9.91 -15.20
N ILE A 158 -28.68 -8.65 -14.77
CA ILE A 158 -29.84 -7.79 -14.60
C ILE A 158 -30.26 -7.15 -15.95
N LEU A 159 -29.30 -6.62 -16.71
CA LEU A 159 -29.57 -5.88 -17.96
C LEU A 159 -29.69 -6.79 -19.18
N GLY A 160 -29.04 -7.97 -19.17
CA GLY A 160 -29.03 -8.91 -20.30
C GLY A 160 -28.09 -8.53 -21.45
N PHE A 161 -27.36 -7.42 -21.36
CA PHE A 161 -26.41 -6.94 -22.37
C PHE A 161 -25.22 -6.23 -21.74
N GLU A 162 -24.14 -6.07 -22.52
CA GLU A 162 -22.92 -5.41 -22.10
C GLU A 162 -22.91 -3.93 -22.48
N ILE A 163 -22.42 -3.09 -21.58
CA ILE A 163 -22.29 -1.65 -21.80
C ILE A 163 -20.84 -1.26 -21.47
N ALA A 164 -20.07 -0.85 -22.47
CA ALA A 164 -18.65 -0.53 -22.33
C ALA A 164 -18.34 0.49 -21.22
N TRP A 165 -19.18 1.51 -21.03
CA TRP A 165 -19.00 2.50 -19.95
C TRP A 165 -19.22 1.90 -18.56
N VAL A 166 -20.12 0.93 -18.43
CA VAL A 166 -20.37 0.22 -17.18
C VAL A 166 -19.17 -0.69 -16.87
N ASP A 167 -18.58 -1.34 -17.89
CA ASP A 167 -17.39 -2.18 -17.72
C ASP A 167 -16.19 -1.37 -17.22
N ILE A 168 -15.95 -0.20 -17.81
CA ILE A 168 -14.91 0.73 -17.33
C ILE A 168 -15.21 1.18 -15.90
N SER A 169 -16.47 1.49 -15.59
CA SER A 169 -16.87 1.93 -14.24
C SER A 169 -16.68 0.82 -13.20
N THR A 170 -16.96 -0.45 -13.55
CA THR A 170 -16.75 -1.59 -12.62
C THR A 170 -15.29 -1.74 -12.24
N PHE A 171 -14.35 -1.48 -13.16
CA PHE A 171 -12.93 -1.48 -12.86
C PHE A 171 -12.58 -0.42 -11.81
N PHE A 172 -13.02 0.84 -11.98
CA PHE A 172 -12.73 1.90 -11.02
C PHE A 172 -13.41 1.67 -9.65
N VAL A 173 -14.61 1.09 -9.65
CA VAL A 173 -15.28 0.69 -8.40
C VAL A 173 -14.48 -0.42 -7.69
N ALA A 174 -13.96 -1.39 -8.44
CA ALA A 174 -13.09 -2.43 -7.88
C ALA A 174 -11.79 -1.87 -7.30
N VAL A 175 -11.18 -0.86 -7.95
CA VAL A 175 -10.01 -0.16 -7.40
C VAL A 175 -10.37 0.54 -6.09
N LEU A 176 -11.54 1.20 -6.00
CA LEU A 176 -12.01 1.81 -4.75
C LEU A 176 -12.19 0.78 -3.64
N ILE A 177 -12.80 -0.36 -3.95
CA ILE A 177 -12.99 -1.47 -2.99
C ILE A 177 -11.64 -2.01 -2.49
N ALA A 178 -10.63 -2.09 -3.37
CA ALA A 178 -9.31 -2.57 -3.00
C ALA A 178 -8.58 -1.65 -2.00
N PHE A 179 -8.93 -0.36 -1.96
CA PHE A 179 -8.35 0.62 -1.05
C PHE A 179 -9.26 0.99 0.14
N ALA A 180 -10.48 0.47 0.21
CA ALA A 180 -11.43 0.72 1.31
C ALA A 180 -11.07 -0.09 2.57
#